data_d7c14663fe3ba30785625aab43253546
#
_entry.id   d7c14663fe3ba30785625aab43253546
#
_cell.length_a   1.000
_cell.length_b   1.000
_cell.length_c   1.000
_cell.angle_alpha   90.00
_cell.angle_beta   90.00
_cell.angle_gamma   90.00
#
_symmetry.space_group_name_H-M   'P 1'
#
loop_
_entity.id
_entity.type
_entity.pdbx_description
1 polymer ?
#
loop_
_entity_poly.entity_id
_entity_poly.type
_entity_poly.pdbx_seq_one_letter_code
_entity_poly.pdbx_strand_id
1 'polypeptide(L)'
;MSQLNPMTWGDFKNTLEQNPDLHLQFQYEEGKFVDSSYHITEIKQAPIVSVDCGGQMNSWTEVIVQLWEPSVKEADRSMKVGKALKIVNLVEKTLPLNPNATVKIEFGNSKLDTRQMYPGEFISDGEAFTVNLVPDFTQCKALTRNQSCGTTSAEASCCAPAPAKQELELVTSDGVSCQPGSGCC
;
A
#
# COMPACT_ATOMS: atom_id res chain seq x y z
N MET A 1 5.98 20.14 5.87
CA MET A 1 5.76 18.69 5.83
C MET A 1 6.85 18.11 4.96
N SER A 2 7.80 17.36 5.57
CA SER A 2 8.87 16.69 4.81
C SER A 2 8.23 15.67 3.89
N GLN A 3 8.52 15.72 2.59
CA GLN A 3 8.15 14.66 1.66
C GLN A 3 8.83 13.37 2.14
N LEU A 4 8.05 12.38 2.55
CA LEU A 4 8.53 11.02 2.73
C LEU A 4 9.04 10.55 1.37
N ASN A 5 10.34 10.36 1.24
CA ASN A 5 10.90 9.68 0.07
C ASN A 5 10.74 8.18 0.35
N PRO A 6 9.85 7.48 -0.37
CA PRO A 6 9.59 6.08 -0.09
C PRO A 6 10.86 5.26 -0.29
N MET A 7 11.16 4.37 0.67
CA MET A 7 12.30 3.47 0.60
C MET A 7 12.11 2.45 -0.54
N THR A 8 13.21 2.09 -1.22
CA THR A 8 13.18 1.02 -2.21
C THR A 8 13.27 -0.35 -1.54
N TRP A 9 12.79 -1.39 -2.24
CA TRP A 9 12.93 -2.77 -1.78
C TRP A 9 14.39 -3.17 -1.56
N GLY A 10 15.27 -2.75 -2.49
CA GLY A 10 16.70 -3.02 -2.39
C GLY A 10 17.32 -2.42 -1.13
N ASP A 11 17.03 -1.15 -0.84
CA ASP A 11 17.55 -0.47 0.36
C ASP A 11 17.01 -1.11 1.65
N PHE A 12 15.72 -1.45 1.67
CA PHE A 12 15.10 -2.16 2.80
C PHE A 12 15.79 -3.51 3.06
N LYS A 13 15.97 -4.33 2.01
CA LYS A 13 16.63 -5.62 2.12
C LYS A 13 18.09 -5.47 2.59
N ASN A 14 18.84 -4.55 2.00
CA ASN A 14 20.24 -4.26 2.40
C ASN A 14 20.32 -3.85 3.87
N THR A 15 19.37 -3.06 4.36
CA THR A 15 19.30 -2.64 5.78
C THR A 15 19.05 -3.83 6.70
N LEU A 16 18.20 -4.76 6.30
CA LEU A 16 17.99 -6.01 7.04
C LEU A 16 19.25 -6.88 7.04
N GLU A 17 19.95 -7.01 5.93
CA GLU A 17 21.15 -7.84 5.80
C GLU A 17 22.30 -7.42 6.72
N GLN A 18 22.30 -6.16 7.17
CA GLN A 18 23.29 -5.64 8.13
C GLN A 18 23.02 -6.08 9.57
N ASN A 19 21.82 -6.61 9.88
CA ASN A 19 21.39 -6.92 11.24
C ASN A 19 20.81 -8.34 11.39
N PRO A 20 21.44 -9.40 10.85
CA PRO A 20 20.82 -10.71 10.68
C PRO A 20 20.45 -11.43 11.98
N ASP A 21 21.15 -11.14 13.07
CA ASP A 21 21.01 -11.83 14.36
C ASP A 21 20.00 -11.20 15.30
N LEU A 22 19.56 -9.96 14.99
CA LEU A 22 18.62 -9.22 15.82
C LEU A 22 17.18 -9.69 15.63
N HIS A 23 16.34 -9.44 16.62
CA HIS A 23 14.90 -9.68 16.55
C HIS A 23 14.24 -8.59 15.73
N LEU A 24 13.57 -8.96 14.63
CA LEU A 24 12.85 -8.02 13.76
C LEU A 24 11.50 -7.67 14.36
N GLN A 25 11.30 -6.40 14.67
CA GLN A 25 10.06 -5.86 15.20
C GLN A 25 9.49 -4.79 14.27
N PHE A 26 8.16 -4.61 14.30
CA PHE A 26 7.47 -3.55 13.59
C PHE A 26 6.63 -2.76 14.57
N GLN A 27 6.84 -1.45 14.60
CA GLN A 27 6.03 -0.51 15.39
C GLN A 27 5.08 0.23 14.45
N TYR A 28 3.77 0.03 14.60
CA TYR A 28 2.78 0.62 13.72
C TYR A 28 2.14 1.90 14.27
N GLU A 29 2.34 2.19 15.56
CA GLU A 29 1.95 3.40 16.26
C GLU A 29 2.86 3.56 17.48
N GLU A 30 3.01 4.76 18.01
CA GLU A 30 3.87 5.01 19.18
C GLU A 30 3.52 4.05 20.33
N GLY A 31 4.50 3.28 20.77
CA GLY A 31 4.36 2.25 21.79
C GLY A 31 3.51 1.02 21.40
N LYS A 32 3.06 0.92 20.13
CA LYS A 32 2.30 -0.24 19.66
C LYS A 32 3.07 -1.02 18.62
N PHE A 33 3.33 -2.26 18.93
CA PHE A 33 4.11 -3.18 18.12
C PHE A 33 3.23 -4.29 17.54
N VAL A 34 3.61 -4.78 16.38
CA VAL A 34 3.14 -6.08 15.88
C VAL A 34 3.60 -7.14 16.87
N ASP A 35 2.72 -8.09 17.22
CA ASP A 35 3.05 -9.14 18.19
C ASP A 35 4.32 -9.90 17.77
N SER A 36 5.22 -10.19 18.71
CA SER A 36 6.51 -10.82 18.42
C SER A 36 6.40 -12.18 17.71
N SER A 37 5.27 -12.87 17.86
CA SER A 37 4.98 -14.15 17.21
C SER A 37 4.44 -14.02 15.78
N TYR A 38 4.46 -12.83 15.19
CA TYR A 38 3.95 -12.59 13.84
C TYR A 38 4.63 -13.48 12.78
N HIS A 39 3.92 -13.66 11.68
CA HIS A 39 4.44 -14.34 10.50
C HIS A 39 4.50 -13.37 9.31
N ILE A 40 5.51 -13.53 8.47
CA ILE A 40 5.47 -13.00 7.10
C ILE A 40 4.72 -14.04 6.27
N THR A 41 3.52 -13.71 5.83
CA THR A 41 2.62 -14.65 5.15
C THR A 41 2.67 -14.55 3.65
N GLU A 42 2.91 -13.35 3.13
CA GLU A 42 3.03 -13.11 1.70
C GLU A 42 4.05 -11.99 1.43
N ILE A 43 4.71 -12.08 0.27
CA ILE A 43 5.45 -10.98 -0.34
C ILE A 43 4.92 -10.83 -1.76
N LYS A 44 4.32 -9.67 -2.05
CA LYS A 44 3.65 -9.38 -3.32
C LYS A 44 4.48 -8.38 -4.12
N GLN A 45 4.47 -8.50 -5.44
CA GLN A 45 4.96 -7.46 -6.33
C GLN A 45 3.78 -6.94 -7.15
N ALA A 46 3.45 -5.67 -7.00
CA ALA A 46 2.30 -5.02 -7.60
C ALA A 46 2.73 -3.91 -8.57
N PRO A 47 2.61 -4.11 -9.90
CA PRO A 47 2.71 -3.01 -10.84
C PRO A 47 1.43 -2.16 -10.76
N ILE A 48 1.61 -0.86 -10.59
CA ILE A 48 0.49 0.09 -10.45
C ILE A 48 0.56 1.08 -11.60
N VAL A 49 -0.58 1.27 -12.25
CA VAL A 49 -0.79 2.31 -13.24
C VAL A 49 -1.97 3.16 -12.76
N SER A 50 -1.80 4.46 -12.75
CA SER A 50 -2.84 5.40 -12.32
C SER A 50 -2.88 6.62 -13.23
N VAL A 51 -4.04 7.27 -13.28
CA VAL A 51 -4.19 8.60 -13.88
C VAL A 51 -4.62 9.54 -12.77
N ASP A 52 -3.92 10.66 -12.62
CA ASP A 52 -4.28 11.64 -11.60
C ASP A 52 -5.38 12.61 -12.08
N CYS A 53 -5.85 13.48 -11.18
CA CYS A 53 -6.92 14.45 -11.48
C CYS A 53 -6.53 15.49 -12.56
N GLY A 54 -5.26 15.62 -12.90
CA GLY A 54 -4.76 16.42 -14.02
C GLY A 54 -4.67 15.65 -15.34
N GLY A 55 -5.16 14.40 -15.40
CA GLY A 55 -5.14 13.55 -16.59
C GLY A 55 -3.77 12.93 -16.90
N GLN A 56 -2.78 13.07 -16.01
CA GLN A 56 -1.46 12.50 -16.24
C GLN A 56 -1.36 11.07 -15.76
N MET A 57 -0.85 10.20 -16.63
CA MET A 57 -0.57 8.82 -16.30
C MET A 57 0.68 8.70 -15.43
N ASN A 58 0.61 7.86 -14.41
CA ASN A 58 1.72 7.48 -13.53
C ASN A 58 1.85 5.96 -13.51
N SER A 59 3.08 5.45 -13.42
CA SER A 59 3.36 4.02 -13.31
C SER A 59 4.52 3.78 -12.36
N TRP A 60 4.35 2.82 -11.45
CA TRP A 60 5.40 2.37 -10.52
C TRP A 60 5.14 0.93 -10.09
N THR A 61 6.10 0.35 -9.39
CA THR A 61 5.96 -0.99 -8.80
C THR A 61 6.11 -0.90 -7.29
N GLU A 62 5.32 -1.67 -6.57
CA GLU A 62 5.41 -1.83 -5.12
C GLU A 62 5.78 -3.28 -4.78
N VAL A 63 6.62 -3.45 -3.74
CA VAL A 63 6.83 -4.73 -3.05
C VAL A 63 6.14 -4.62 -1.70
N ILE A 64 5.19 -5.49 -1.44
CA ILE A 64 4.34 -5.46 -0.25
C ILE A 64 4.62 -6.69 0.58
N VAL A 65 5.11 -6.50 1.80
CA VAL A 65 5.35 -7.57 2.78
C VAL A 65 4.16 -7.63 3.73
N GLN A 66 3.44 -8.74 3.73
CA GLN A 66 2.27 -8.94 4.59
C GLN A 66 2.67 -9.60 5.90
N LEU A 67 2.24 -8.98 7.01
CA LEU A 67 2.41 -9.50 8.37
C LEU A 67 1.07 -9.99 8.91
N TRP A 68 1.10 -11.11 9.63
CA TRP A 68 -0.07 -11.69 10.28
C TRP A 68 0.25 -12.13 11.70
N GLU A 69 -0.63 -11.78 12.66
CA GLU A 69 -0.54 -12.21 14.05
C GLU A 69 -1.38 -13.47 14.27
N PRO A 70 -0.80 -14.55 14.83
CA PRO A 70 -1.58 -15.72 15.21
C PRO A 70 -2.51 -15.40 16.40
N SER A 71 -3.67 -16.07 16.44
CA SER A 71 -4.62 -15.93 17.55
C SER A 71 -4.07 -16.45 18.88
N VAL A 72 -3.18 -17.44 18.83
CA VAL A 72 -2.46 -17.98 19.99
C VAL A 72 -1.05 -17.42 19.93
N LYS A 73 -0.70 -16.59 20.90
CA LYS A 73 0.63 -15.97 21.00
C LYS A 73 1.66 -16.97 21.52
N GLU A 74 2.77 -17.06 20.81
CA GLU A 74 3.91 -17.89 21.19
C GLU A 74 5.03 -16.98 21.70
N ALA A 75 5.14 -16.81 23.02
CA ALA A 75 6.06 -15.86 23.65
C ALA A 75 7.55 -16.07 23.26
N ASP A 76 7.95 -17.30 22.97
CA ASP A 76 9.33 -17.67 22.64
C ASP A 76 9.62 -17.62 21.13
N ARG A 77 8.67 -17.18 20.31
CA ARG A 77 8.74 -17.23 18.85
C ARG A 77 8.84 -15.84 18.22
N SER A 78 9.92 -15.14 18.53
CA SER A 78 10.17 -13.89 17.82
C SER A 78 10.85 -14.13 16.46
N MET A 79 10.53 -13.27 15.48
CA MET A 79 11.14 -13.33 14.16
C MET A 79 12.53 -12.72 14.22
N LYS A 80 13.58 -13.50 13.92
CA LYS A 80 14.91 -12.93 13.66
C LYS A 80 14.99 -12.40 12.24
N VAL A 81 15.75 -11.31 12.05
CA VAL A 81 16.00 -10.72 10.72
C VAL A 81 16.51 -11.79 9.74
N GLY A 82 17.47 -12.63 10.15
CA GLY A 82 17.99 -13.71 9.31
C GLY A 82 16.94 -14.74 8.89
N LYS A 83 15.89 -14.97 9.72
CA LYS A 83 14.76 -15.82 9.33
C LYS A 83 13.87 -15.11 8.31
N ALA A 84 13.60 -13.83 8.49
CA ALA A 84 12.87 -13.02 7.52
C ALA A 84 13.58 -13.02 6.15
N LEU A 85 14.90 -12.82 6.13
CA LEU A 85 15.72 -12.89 4.91
C LEU A 85 15.67 -14.25 4.22
N LYS A 86 15.61 -15.37 4.98
CA LYS A 86 15.42 -16.71 4.39
C LYS A 86 14.06 -16.82 3.68
N ILE A 87 13.00 -16.22 4.24
CA ILE A 87 11.67 -16.16 3.60
C ILE A 87 11.75 -15.31 2.32
N VAL A 88 12.37 -14.13 2.39
CA VAL A 88 12.59 -13.26 1.23
C VAL A 88 13.32 -14.01 0.12
N ASN A 89 14.45 -14.63 0.44
CA ASN A 89 15.25 -15.38 -0.53
C ASN A 89 14.51 -16.59 -1.13
N LEU A 90 13.58 -17.19 -0.38
CA LEU A 90 12.72 -18.25 -0.90
C LEU A 90 11.72 -17.70 -1.91
N VAL A 91 11.10 -16.54 -1.61
CA VAL A 91 10.17 -15.88 -2.52
C VAL A 91 10.87 -15.42 -3.80
N GLU A 92 12.04 -14.80 -3.69
CA GLU A 92 12.80 -14.28 -4.84
C GLU A 92 13.25 -15.37 -5.82
N LYS A 93 13.36 -16.64 -5.40
CA LYS A 93 13.61 -17.77 -6.31
C LYS A 93 12.46 -18.01 -7.29
N THR A 94 11.24 -17.69 -6.88
CA THR A 94 10.02 -17.92 -7.69
C THR A 94 9.52 -16.62 -8.33
N LEU A 95 9.59 -15.53 -7.58
CA LEU A 95 9.20 -14.18 -7.98
C LEU A 95 10.38 -13.23 -7.79
N PRO A 96 11.20 -12.98 -8.82
CA PRO A 96 12.26 -11.97 -8.74
C PRO A 96 11.66 -10.60 -8.45
N LEU A 97 12.02 -10.03 -7.28
CA LEU A 97 11.51 -8.74 -6.83
C LEU A 97 12.34 -7.60 -7.43
N ASN A 98 11.64 -6.56 -7.90
CA ASN A 98 12.30 -5.36 -8.45
C ASN A 98 12.97 -4.57 -7.29
N PRO A 99 14.30 -4.43 -7.27
CA PRO A 99 15.01 -3.72 -6.20
C PRO A 99 14.65 -2.23 -6.12
N ASN A 100 14.19 -1.63 -7.22
CA ASN A 100 13.78 -0.23 -7.28
C ASN A 100 12.30 -0.01 -6.96
N ALA A 101 11.55 -1.08 -6.66
CA ALA A 101 10.14 -0.97 -6.26
C ALA A 101 10.02 -0.32 -4.89
N THR A 102 8.97 0.47 -4.70
CA THR A 102 8.64 1.02 -3.37
C THR A 102 8.24 -0.11 -2.44
N VAL A 103 8.87 -0.20 -1.25
CA VAL A 103 8.48 -1.19 -0.25
C VAL A 103 7.34 -0.70 0.62
N LYS A 104 6.39 -1.58 0.89
CA LYS A 104 5.31 -1.38 1.85
C LYS A 104 5.17 -2.58 2.78
N ILE A 105 4.73 -2.32 3.99
CA ILE A 105 4.39 -3.34 4.99
C ILE A 105 2.87 -3.32 5.16
N GLU A 106 2.24 -4.46 4.88
CA GLU A 106 0.79 -4.64 5.04
C GLU A 106 0.51 -5.33 6.38
N PHE A 107 -0.27 -4.67 7.21
CA PHE A 107 -0.62 -5.18 8.53
C PHE A 107 -2.01 -4.73 8.95
N GLY A 108 -2.69 -5.60 9.69
CA GLY A 108 -3.93 -5.33 10.40
C GLY A 108 -4.22 -6.45 11.41
N ASN A 109 -5.00 -6.13 12.44
CA ASN A 109 -5.44 -7.08 13.46
C ASN A 109 -6.86 -6.71 13.96
N SER A 110 -7.32 -7.31 15.06
CA SER A 110 -8.65 -7.02 15.61
C SER A 110 -8.87 -5.58 16.12
N LYS A 111 -7.80 -4.78 16.21
CA LYS A 111 -7.81 -3.39 16.71
C LYS A 111 -7.38 -2.37 15.67
N LEU A 112 -6.79 -2.81 14.59
CA LEU A 112 -6.26 -1.99 13.49
C LEU A 112 -6.74 -2.57 12.17
N ASP A 113 -7.48 -1.78 11.40
CA ASP A 113 -7.87 -2.16 10.04
C ASP A 113 -6.65 -2.43 9.17
N THR A 114 -6.73 -3.43 8.31
CA THR A 114 -5.62 -3.76 7.40
C THR A 114 -5.27 -2.56 6.53
N ARG A 115 -4.02 -2.16 6.58
CA ARG A 115 -3.47 -1.05 5.80
C ARG A 115 -2.04 -1.33 5.36
N GLN A 116 -1.61 -0.63 4.33
CA GLN A 116 -0.23 -0.61 3.87
C GLN A 116 0.46 0.64 4.41
N MET A 117 1.65 0.45 4.95
CA MET A 117 2.46 1.49 5.58
C MET A 117 3.86 1.46 5.00
N TYR A 118 4.54 2.60 5.03
CA TYR A 118 5.95 2.67 4.63
C TYR A 118 6.86 2.30 5.80
N PRO A 119 7.97 1.56 5.58
CA PRO A 119 9.05 1.54 6.56
C PRO A 119 9.64 2.95 6.66
N GLY A 120 9.69 3.45 7.88
CA GLY A 120 10.27 4.74 8.22
C GLY A 120 11.62 4.60 8.89
N GLU A 121 11.75 5.08 10.13
CA GLU A 121 12.98 4.99 10.90
C GLU A 121 13.27 3.56 11.36
N PHE A 122 14.57 3.20 11.35
CA PHE A 122 15.08 1.95 11.89
C PHE A 122 15.83 2.22 13.19
N ILE A 123 15.47 1.48 14.25
CA ILE A 123 16.06 1.62 15.56
C ILE A 123 16.64 0.26 15.98
N SER A 124 17.90 0.24 16.40
CA SER A 124 18.54 -0.94 16.98
C SER A 124 18.97 -0.65 18.42
N ASP A 125 18.59 -1.55 19.33
CA ASP A 125 19.01 -1.52 20.72
C ASP A 125 20.05 -2.59 21.09
N GLY A 126 20.52 -3.34 20.10
CA GLY A 126 21.47 -4.45 20.26
C GLY A 126 20.81 -5.83 20.39
N GLU A 127 19.53 -5.91 20.69
CA GLU A 127 18.73 -7.16 20.73
C GLU A 127 17.65 -7.15 19.66
N ALA A 128 16.96 -6.03 19.51
CA ALA A 128 15.90 -5.83 18.53
C ALA A 128 16.32 -4.86 17.43
N PHE A 129 15.79 -5.12 16.23
CA PHE A 129 15.82 -4.26 15.07
C PHE A 129 14.39 -3.84 14.77
N THR A 130 14.02 -2.64 15.20
CA THR A 130 12.67 -2.11 15.08
C THR A 130 12.53 -1.27 13.83
N VAL A 131 11.50 -1.57 13.06
CA VAL A 131 11.07 -0.79 11.90
C VAL A 131 9.84 0.03 12.30
N ASN A 132 9.98 1.35 12.38
CA ASN A 132 8.84 2.22 12.59
C ASN A 132 8.03 2.34 11.29
N LEU A 133 6.75 2.01 11.34
CA LEU A 133 5.85 2.08 10.19
C LEU A 133 5.17 3.44 10.14
N VAL A 134 5.18 4.03 8.96
CA VAL A 134 4.57 5.34 8.70
C VAL A 134 3.34 5.15 7.83
N PRO A 135 2.17 5.67 8.24
CA PRO A 135 0.97 5.60 7.44
C PRO A 135 1.15 6.23 6.05
N ASP A 136 0.51 5.62 5.05
CA ASP A 136 0.38 6.24 3.74
C ASP A 136 -0.73 7.30 3.77
N PHE A 137 -0.48 8.42 3.10
CA PHE A 137 -1.43 9.52 3.02
C PHE A 137 -1.80 9.79 1.56
N THR A 138 -3.09 9.99 1.33
CA THR A 138 -3.57 10.42 0.01
C THR A 138 -3.05 11.82 -0.32
N GLN A 139 -2.55 11.99 -1.54
CA GLN A 139 -1.99 13.25 -2.01
C GLN A 139 -2.54 13.60 -3.39
N CYS A 140 -2.72 14.89 -3.64
CA CYS A 140 -3.02 15.38 -4.97
C CYS A 140 -1.73 15.57 -5.78
N LYS A 141 -1.41 14.62 -6.64
CA LYS A 141 -0.20 14.66 -7.48
C LYS A 141 -0.17 15.86 -8.45
N ALA A 142 -1.32 16.37 -8.85
CA ALA A 142 -1.38 17.56 -9.70
C ALA A 142 -0.87 18.81 -8.98
N LEU A 143 -1.15 18.96 -7.68
CA LEU A 143 -0.66 20.08 -6.87
C LEU A 143 0.86 20.07 -6.68
N THR A 144 1.48 18.90 -6.58
CA THR A 144 2.95 18.78 -6.40
C THR A 144 3.71 19.22 -7.66
N ARG A 145 3.05 19.28 -8.82
CA ARG A 145 3.63 19.73 -10.08
C ARG A 145 3.33 21.20 -10.40
N ASN A 146 2.81 21.97 -9.44
CA ASN A 146 2.32 23.36 -9.65
C ASN A 146 1.26 23.48 -10.77
N GLN A 147 0.52 22.41 -11.03
CA GLN A 147 -0.60 22.39 -11.96
C GLN A 147 -1.90 22.50 -11.19
N SER A 148 -2.86 23.27 -11.73
CA SER A 148 -4.20 23.29 -11.17
C SER A 148 -4.91 21.97 -11.52
N CYS A 149 -5.72 21.47 -10.58
CA CYS A 149 -6.56 20.29 -10.82
C CYS A 149 -7.49 20.56 -12.02
N GLY A 150 -7.35 19.74 -13.07
CA GLY A 150 -8.44 19.54 -14.03
C GLY A 150 -8.68 20.62 -15.07
N THR A 151 -7.83 21.64 -15.23
CA THR A 151 -8.02 22.63 -16.28
C THR A 151 -6.72 23.15 -16.87
N THR A 152 -6.65 23.15 -18.18
CA THR A 152 -5.56 23.74 -18.97
C THR A 152 -5.71 25.26 -19.14
N SER A 153 -6.69 25.90 -18.50
CA SER A 153 -6.88 27.36 -18.54
C SER A 153 -6.94 27.92 -17.12
N ALA A 154 -6.30 29.06 -16.91
CA ALA A 154 -6.09 29.74 -15.64
C ALA A 154 -7.38 30.24 -14.93
N GLU A 155 -8.56 29.89 -15.37
CA GLU A 155 -9.84 30.45 -14.87
C GLU A 155 -10.88 29.41 -14.43
N ALA A 156 -10.58 28.11 -14.43
CA ALA A 156 -11.56 27.11 -13.98
C ALA A 156 -11.18 26.48 -12.64
N SER A 157 -11.96 26.77 -11.62
CA SER A 157 -11.91 26.14 -10.31
C SER A 157 -12.17 24.63 -10.43
N CYS A 158 -11.41 23.78 -9.74
CA CYS A 158 -11.63 22.33 -9.66
C CYS A 158 -13.02 21.93 -9.13
N CYS A 159 -13.77 22.89 -8.62
CA CYS A 159 -15.11 22.72 -8.07
C CYS A 159 -16.18 23.41 -8.93
N ALA A 160 -15.93 23.67 -10.22
CA ALA A 160 -16.99 24.11 -11.10
C ALA A 160 -18.09 23.04 -11.17
N PRO A 161 -19.37 23.36 -11.01
CA PRO A 161 -20.45 22.40 -11.15
C PRO A 161 -20.36 21.76 -12.53
N ALA A 162 -20.49 20.44 -12.58
CA ALA A 162 -20.51 19.71 -13.83
C ALA A 162 -21.50 20.36 -14.80
N PRO A 163 -21.18 20.51 -16.10
CA PRO A 163 -22.13 21.01 -17.08
C PRO A 163 -23.40 20.17 -16.96
N ALA A 164 -24.54 20.84 -16.98
CA ALA A 164 -25.85 20.22 -16.84
C ALA A 164 -25.90 18.99 -17.74
N LYS A 165 -26.27 17.84 -17.15
CA LYS A 165 -26.43 16.59 -17.87
C LYS A 165 -27.33 16.90 -19.08
N GLN A 166 -26.83 16.69 -20.29
CA GLN A 166 -27.69 16.62 -21.45
C GLN A 166 -28.72 15.53 -21.15
N GLU A 167 -29.97 15.92 -21.10
CA GLU A 167 -31.09 15.01 -20.97
C GLU A 167 -31.02 14.09 -22.19
N LEU A 168 -30.63 12.82 -21.95
CA LEU A 168 -30.74 11.78 -22.96
C LEU A 168 -32.23 11.61 -23.19
N GLU A 169 -32.72 12.11 -24.36
CA GLU A 169 -34.06 11.78 -24.83
C GLU A 169 -34.18 10.24 -24.84
N LEU A 170 -35.05 9.75 -23.98
CA LEU A 170 -35.41 8.35 -23.94
C LEU A 170 -36.14 8.07 -25.27
N VAL A 171 -35.47 7.45 -26.21
CA VAL A 171 -36.15 6.90 -27.40
C VAL A 171 -37.09 5.84 -26.88
N THR A 172 -38.34 6.20 -26.75
CA THR A 172 -39.44 5.26 -26.52
C THR A 172 -39.58 4.40 -27.76
N SER A 173 -38.93 3.22 -27.78
CA SER A 173 -39.30 2.16 -28.70
C SER A 173 -40.65 1.60 -28.26
N ASP A 174 -41.66 1.76 -29.10
CA ASP A 174 -42.97 1.25 -28.88
C ASP A 174 -42.97 -0.24 -28.50
N GLY A 175 -43.56 -0.53 -27.36
CA GLY A 175 -44.31 -1.72 -27.09
C GLY A 175 -43.54 -3.01 -26.85
N VAL A 176 -42.88 -3.18 -25.69
CA VAL A 176 -42.94 -4.46 -24.98
C VAL A 176 -43.03 -4.19 -23.49
N SER A 177 -44.19 -4.28 -22.92
CA SER A 177 -44.45 -4.29 -21.49
C SER A 177 -43.96 -5.64 -20.91
N CYS A 178 -42.88 -5.60 -20.13
CA CYS A 178 -42.51 -6.74 -19.30
C CYS A 178 -43.47 -6.83 -18.10
N GLN A 179 -44.33 -7.83 -18.09
CA GLN A 179 -45.14 -8.15 -16.93
C GLN A 179 -44.29 -8.84 -15.85
N PRO A 180 -44.53 -8.58 -14.53
CA PRO A 180 -43.85 -9.29 -13.47
C PRO A 180 -44.22 -10.79 -13.51
N GLY A 181 -43.21 -11.65 -13.77
CA GLY A 181 -43.39 -13.09 -13.77
C GLY A 181 -42.92 -13.83 -15.04
N SER A 182 -42.52 -13.13 -16.10
CA SER A 182 -41.88 -13.75 -17.29
C SER A 182 -40.36 -13.65 -17.09
N GLY A 183 -39.72 -14.80 -16.83
CA GLY A 183 -38.26 -14.91 -16.63
C GLY A 183 -37.48 -14.50 -17.86
N CYS A 184 -37.14 -13.23 -17.92
CA CYS A 184 -36.06 -12.70 -18.76
C CYS A 184 -34.89 -12.34 -17.82
N CYS A 185 -33.90 -13.26 -17.75
CA CYS A 185 -32.58 -12.96 -17.23
C CYS A 185 -31.80 -12.19 -18.26
#